data_f3a361f87c76007c2073d2831bb537a7
#
_entry.id   f3a361f87c76007c2073d2831bb537a7
#
_cell.length_a   1.000
_cell.length_b   1.000
_cell.length_c   1.000
_cell.angle_alpha   90.00
_cell.angle_beta   90.00
_cell.angle_gamma   90.00
#
_symmetry.space_group_name_H-M   'P 1'
#
loop_
_entity.id
_entity.type
_entity.pdbx_description
1 polymer ?
#
loop_
_entity_poly.entity_id
_entity_poly.type
_entity_poly.pdbx_seq_one_letter_code
_entity_poly.pdbx_strand_id
1 'polypeptide(L)'
;MADKQPLNIVKMKKMKAEGVPLSMLTAYDYPSARLAEEAGIDLILVGDSLGNVVLGYDTTLPVTIDDMVYHTRSVTRGAQHTFIVADMPFMTYHGSIDESLRGVRRLMQEGRAQAVKMEGGLEICATVAAVVAAGVPVLGHIGLTPQSVNMIGGYRIQGKDAKDAQRLMDEAKALEAAGAFGIVLELVTEEVADAISKALSIPTIGIGAGRYCDGQVLVYHDLLRYASPYREKRFVKTYADIGNQIREGISQYVLEVKERSFPDESHVFTADESVLESLYGAAEKGAK
;
A
#
# COMPACT_ATOMS: atom_id res chain seq x y z
N MET A 1 -20.33 13.91 0.09
CA MET A 1 -20.03 12.66 -0.67
C MET A 1 -21.20 11.73 -0.47
N ALA A 2 -21.73 11.12 -1.55
CA ALA A 2 -22.84 10.17 -1.42
C ALA A 2 -22.42 9.02 -0.49
N ASP A 3 -23.38 8.51 0.26
CA ASP A 3 -23.26 7.42 1.25
C ASP A 3 -22.78 6.12 0.56
N LYS A 4 -21.48 6.08 0.19
CA LYS A 4 -20.85 4.91 -0.48
C LYS A 4 -20.80 3.81 0.56
N GLN A 5 -21.73 2.85 0.46
CA GLN A 5 -21.71 1.69 1.36
C GLN A 5 -20.34 1.00 1.26
N PRO A 6 -19.75 0.58 2.40
CA PRO A 6 -18.44 -0.07 2.42
C PRO A 6 -18.35 -1.23 1.41
N LEU A 7 -17.21 -1.30 0.72
CA LEU A 7 -16.93 -2.39 -0.20
C LEU A 7 -16.73 -3.69 0.60
N ASN A 8 -17.09 -4.82 -0.01
CA ASN A 8 -16.84 -6.16 0.52
C ASN A 8 -16.60 -7.14 -0.63
N ILE A 9 -16.14 -8.35 -0.32
CA ILE A 9 -15.77 -9.35 -1.33
C ILE A 9 -16.96 -9.74 -2.27
N VAL A 10 -18.19 -9.72 -1.77
CA VAL A 10 -19.38 -10.03 -2.60
C VAL A 10 -19.62 -8.91 -3.61
N LYS A 11 -19.51 -7.65 -3.19
CA LYS A 11 -19.62 -6.49 -4.08
C LYS A 11 -18.50 -6.46 -5.11
N MET A 12 -17.26 -6.80 -4.73
CA MET A 12 -16.13 -6.86 -5.67
C MET A 12 -16.37 -7.90 -6.77
N LYS A 13 -16.86 -9.09 -6.41
CA LYS A 13 -17.24 -10.12 -7.37
C LYS A 13 -18.37 -9.65 -8.30
N LYS A 14 -19.35 -8.92 -7.78
CA LYS A 14 -20.42 -8.32 -8.57
C LYS A 14 -19.87 -7.26 -9.53
N MET A 15 -18.98 -6.36 -9.07
CA MET A 15 -18.35 -5.34 -9.91
C MET A 15 -17.60 -5.98 -11.09
N LYS A 16 -16.87 -7.08 -10.87
CA LYS A 16 -16.25 -7.83 -11.96
C LYS A 16 -17.29 -8.32 -12.97
N ALA A 17 -18.36 -8.94 -12.50
CA ALA A 17 -19.42 -9.45 -13.38
C ALA A 17 -20.13 -8.35 -14.19
N GLU A 18 -20.15 -7.13 -13.66
CA GLU A 18 -20.74 -5.93 -14.29
C GLU A 18 -19.72 -5.14 -15.11
N GLY A 19 -18.44 -5.56 -15.15
CA GLY A 19 -17.37 -4.84 -15.85
C GLY A 19 -17.01 -3.49 -15.20
N VAL A 20 -17.29 -3.32 -13.91
CA VAL A 20 -16.95 -2.09 -13.16
C VAL A 20 -15.54 -2.25 -12.57
N PRO A 21 -14.56 -1.42 -12.99
CA PRO A 21 -13.18 -1.59 -12.55
C PRO A 21 -12.97 -1.20 -11.10
N LEU A 22 -12.03 -1.90 -10.44
CA LEU A 22 -11.60 -1.65 -9.08
C LEU A 22 -10.34 -0.79 -9.06
N SER A 23 -10.33 0.26 -8.24
CA SER A 23 -9.15 1.06 -7.97
C SER A 23 -8.52 0.67 -6.63
N MET A 24 -7.23 0.37 -6.64
CA MET A 24 -6.46 0.00 -5.45
C MET A 24 -5.19 0.86 -5.35
N LEU A 25 -4.83 1.27 -4.16
CA LEU A 25 -3.63 2.06 -3.89
C LEU A 25 -2.97 1.56 -2.61
N THR A 26 -1.64 1.55 -2.55
CA THR A 26 -0.99 1.31 -1.27
C THR A 26 -1.12 2.53 -0.35
N ALA A 27 -1.15 2.30 0.96
CA ALA A 27 -0.97 3.33 1.97
C ALA A 27 -0.24 2.73 3.18
N TYR A 28 0.49 3.56 3.92
CA TYR A 28 1.37 3.06 4.97
C TYR A 28 1.23 3.79 6.31
N ASP A 29 0.44 4.85 6.35
CA ASP A 29 0.23 5.67 7.54
C ASP A 29 -1.18 6.29 7.55
N TYR A 30 -1.49 6.99 8.64
CA TYR A 30 -2.78 7.66 8.82
C TYR A 30 -3.08 8.71 7.74
N PRO A 31 -2.18 9.68 7.43
CA PRO A 31 -2.52 10.73 6.47
C PRO A 31 -2.65 10.21 5.03
N SER A 32 -1.79 9.30 4.58
CA SER A 32 -1.89 8.72 3.24
C SER A 32 -3.18 7.92 3.06
N ALA A 33 -3.58 7.14 4.07
CA ALA A 33 -4.82 6.38 4.05
C ALA A 33 -6.06 7.29 4.02
N ARG A 34 -6.04 8.37 4.82
CA ARG A 34 -7.13 9.33 4.85
C ARG A 34 -7.31 10.04 3.52
N LEU A 35 -6.22 10.52 2.93
CA LEU A 35 -6.26 11.16 1.61
C LEU A 35 -6.74 10.20 0.52
N ALA A 36 -6.32 8.92 0.56
CA ALA A 36 -6.78 7.91 -0.38
C ALA A 36 -8.30 7.65 -0.23
N GLU A 37 -8.81 7.52 1.00
CA GLU A 37 -10.25 7.38 1.26
C GLU A 37 -11.04 8.60 0.79
N GLU A 38 -10.58 9.80 1.10
CA GLU A 38 -11.21 11.07 0.67
C GLU A 38 -11.20 11.22 -0.87
N ALA A 39 -10.17 10.69 -1.55
CA ALA A 39 -10.11 10.62 -3.01
C ALA A 39 -11.04 9.57 -3.63
N GLY A 40 -11.66 8.70 -2.82
CA GLY A 40 -12.65 7.72 -3.25
C GLY A 40 -12.06 6.40 -3.75
N ILE A 41 -10.86 6.04 -3.33
CA ILE A 41 -10.24 4.73 -3.65
C ILE A 41 -11.15 3.59 -3.20
N ASP A 42 -11.18 2.48 -3.94
CA ASP A 42 -12.02 1.32 -3.60
C ASP A 42 -11.34 0.41 -2.57
N LEU A 43 -10.04 0.15 -2.73
CA LEU A 43 -9.25 -0.68 -1.82
C LEU A 43 -7.95 0.02 -1.43
N ILE A 44 -7.51 -0.22 -0.21
CA ILE A 44 -6.16 0.15 0.23
C ILE A 44 -5.37 -1.12 0.53
N LEU A 45 -4.13 -1.17 0.03
CA LEU A 45 -3.15 -2.21 0.33
C LEU A 45 -2.12 -1.66 1.31
N VAL A 46 -2.02 -2.25 2.48
CA VAL A 46 -0.82 -2.07 3.32
C VAL A 46 0.18 -3.12 2.84
N GLY A 47 1.00 -2.71 1.87
CA GLY A 47 1.95 -3.58 1.20
C GLY A 47 3.28 -3.69 1.95
N ASP A 48 3.95 -4.84 1.89
CA ASP A 48 5.32 -5.01 2.37
C ASP A 48 6.34 -4.18 1.57
N SER A 49 5.92 -3.61 0.43
CA SER A 49 6.63 -2.54 -0.27
C SER A 49 6.96 -1.33 0.63
N LEU A 50 6.33 -1.22 1.84
CA LEU A 50 6.76 -0.29 2.87
C LEU A 50 8.24 -0.44 3.21
N GLY A 51 8.78 -1.65 3.10
CA GLY A 51 10.21 -1.90 3.29
C GLY A 51 11.07 -1.02 2.40
N ASN A 52 10.69 -0.91 1.12
CA ASN A 52 11.43 -0.08 0.15
C ASN A 52 11.14 1.42 0.31
N VAL A 53 9.84 1.79 0.36
CA VAL A 53 9.43 3.20 0.19
C VAL A 53 9.29 3.97 1.49
N VAL A 54 9.20 3.28 2.64
CA VAL A 54 9.07 3.89 3.97
C VAL A 54 10.31 3.62 4.83
N LEU A 55 10.75 2.35 4.90
CA LEU A 55 11.87 1.93 5.75
C LEU A 55 13.23 2.04 5.07
N GLY A 56 13.27 2.22 3.73
CA GLY A 56 14.51 2.41 2.98
C GLY A 56 15.33 1.13 2.76
N TYR A 57 14.70 -0.04 2.86
CA TYR A 57 15.35 -1.31 2.54
C TYR A 57 15.45 -1.53 1.03
N ASP A 58 16.47 -2.28 0.60
CA ASP A 58 16.65 -2.62 -0.82
C ASP A 58 15.60 -3.63 -1.34
N THR A 59 15.01 -4.42 -0.44
CA THR A 59 14.00 -5.44 -0.74
C THR A 59 12.90 -5.44 0.32
N THR A 60 11.81 -6.17 0.06
CA THR A 60 10.72 -6.36 1.05
C THR A 60 11.03 -7.44 2.09
N LEU A 61 12.10 -8.24 1.89
CA LEU A 61 12.42 -9.40 2.74
C LEU A 61 12.65 -9.08 4.23
N PRO A 62 13.24 -7.93 4.62
CA PRO A 62 13.43 -7.59 6.02
C PRO A 62 12.15 -7.18 6.77
N VAL A 63 11.05 -6.93 6.04
CA VAL A 63 9.79 -6.50 6.66
C VAL A 63 9.24 -7.61 7.56
N THR A 64 8.94 -7.26 8.81
CA THR A 64 8.43 -8.17 9.81
C THR A 64 6.91 -8.08 9.96
N ILE A 65 6.31 -9.06 10.64
CA ILE A 65 4.89 -9.00 10.98
C ILE A 65 4.59 -7.83 11.94
N ASP A 66 5.55 -7.41 12.77
CA ASP A 66 5.41 -6.27 13.67
C ASP A 66 5.32 -4.96 12.89
N ASP A 67 6.15 -4.78 11.87
CA ASP A 67 6.07 -3.64 10.96
C ASP A 67 4.71 -3.58 10.27
N MET A 68 4.27 -4.72 9.73
CA MET A 68 2.99 -4.80 9.02
C MET A 68 1.81 -4.48 9.95
N VAL A 69 1.80 -4.99 11.18
CA VAL A 69 0.77 -4.69 12.19
C VAL A 69 0.80 -3.20 12.55
N TYR A 70 1.97 -2.62 12.75
CA TYR A 70 2.12 -1.21 13.10
C TYR A 70 1.55 -0.28 12.02
N HIS A 71 1.96 -0.51 10.77
CA HIS A 71 1.49 0.27 9.63
C HIS A 71 0.00 0.05 9.35
N THR A 72 -0.48 -1.20 9.40
CA THR A 72 -1.89 -1.52 9.20
C THR A 72 -2.79 -0.82 10.22
N ARG A 73 -2.38 -0.78 11.49
CA ARG A 73 -3.09 -0.02 12.54
C ARG A 73 -3.20 1.46 12.26
N SER A 74 -2.18 2.05 11.65
CA SER A 74 -2.18 3.47 11.29
C SER A 74 -3.12 3.73 10.12
N VAL A 75 -3.07 2.89 9.10
CA VAL A 75 -3.91 2.95 7.91
C VAL A 75 -5.39 2.78 8.26
N THR A 76 -5.73 1.77 9.07
CA THR A 76 -7.14 1.50 9.45
C THR A 76 -7.78 2.59 10.31
N ARG A 77 -6.98 3.42 10.98
CA ARG A 77 -7.48 4.64 11.65
C ARG A 77 -7.73 5.78 10.67
N GLY A 78 -6.93 5.85 9.60
CA GLY A 78 -7.05 6.89 8.56
C GLY A 78 -8.21 6.64 7.60
N ALA A 79 -8.44 5.38 7.23
CA ALA A 79 -9.46 4.96 6.28
C ALA A 79 -10.45 3.99 6.95
N GLN A 80 -11.58 4.53 7.42
CA GLN A 80 -12.56 3.78 8.21
C GLN A 80 -13.65 3.10 7.37
N HIS A 81 -13.81 3.54 6.12
CA HIS A 81 -14.86 3.08 5.20
C HIS A 81 -14.32 2.37 3.96
N THR A 82 -13.02 2.40 3.75
CA THR A 82 -12.35 1.73 2.63
C THR A 82 -11.96 0.30 3.00
N PHE A 83 -12.04 -0.64 2.05
CA PHE A 83 -11.64 -2.03 2.27
C PHE A 83 -10.11 -2.14 2.31
N ILE A 84 -9.57 -2.62 3.45
CA ILE A 84 -8.13 -2.66 3.70
C ILE A 84 -7.63 -4.09 3.67
N VAL A 85 -6.63 -4.32 2.81
CA VAL A 85 -5.87 -5.57 2.69
C VAL A 85 -4.47 -5.33 3.26
N ALA A 86 -3.94 -6.28 4.04
CA ALA A 86 -2.57 -6.23 4.55
C ALA A 86 -1.75 -7.41 4.03
N ASP A 87 -0.51 -7.15 3.61
CA ASP A 87 0.40 -8.21 3.19
C ASP A 87 0.85 -9.07 4.36
N MET A 88 0.86 -10.39 4.12
CA MET A 88 1.64 -11.30 4.93
C MET A 88 3.12 -11.16 4.51
N PRO A 89 4.03 -10.74 5.40
CA PRO A 89 5.42 -10.54 5.02
C PRO A 89 6.14 -11.86 4.77
N PHE A 90 7.29 -11.76 4.12
CA PHE A 90 8.12 -12.90 3.73
C PHE A 90 8.28 -13.94 4.84
N MET A 91 8.15 -15.22 4.49
CA MET A 91 8.29 -16.42 5.36
C MET A 91 7.24 -16.55 6.49
N THR A 92 6.25 -15.68 6.59
CA THR A 92 5.24 -15.79 7.65
C THR A 92 4.07 -16.71 7.31
N TYR A 93 4.03 -17.24 6.06
CA TYR A 93 2.94 -18.12 5.59
C TYR A 93 3.44 -19.33 4.76
N HIS A 94 4.75 -19.56 4.74
CA HIS A 94 5.37 -20.71 4.07
C HIS A 94 5.74 -21.86 5.05
N GLY A 95 5.62 -21.61 6.35
CA GLY A 95 5.86 -22.60 7.40
C GLY A 95 4.63 -23.46 7.68
N SER A 96 4.37 -23.73 8.96
CA SER A 96 3.16 -24.43 9.36
C SER A 96 1.90 -23.56 9.19
N ILE A 97 0.74 -24.20 8.98
CA ILE A 97 -0.54 -23.50 8.92
C ILE A 97 -0.80 -22.74 10.24
N ASP A 98 -0.41 -23.30 11.37
CA ASP A 98 -0.57 -22.68 12.68
C ASP A 98 0.22 -21.37 12.82
N GLU A 99 1.46 -21.31 12.33
CA GLU A 99 2.25 -20.06 12.26
C GLU A 99 1.60 -19.05 11.33
N SER A 100 1.14 -19.48 10.18
CA SER A 100 0.44 -18.62 9.22
C SER A 100 -0.83 -18.00 9.83
N LEU A 101 -1.65 -18.80 10.50
CA LEU A 101 -2.85 -18.33 11.20
C LEU A 101 -2.54 -17.37 12.35
N ARG A 102 -1.39 -17.53 13.04
CA ARG A 102 -0.94 -16.56 14.06
C ARG A 102 -0.60 -15.21 13.44
N GLY A 103 0.11 -15.18 12.30
CA GLY A 103 0.39 -13.96 11.56
C GLY A 103 -0.88 -13.28 11.07
N VAL A 104 -1.76 -14.03 10.42
CA VAL A 104 -3.08 -13.55 9.96
C VAL A 104 -3.89 -12.96 11.12
N ARG A 105 -3.98 -13.66 12.26
CA ARG A 105 -4.69 -13.18 13.46
C ARG A 105 -4.17 -11.81 13.89
N ARG A 106 -2.87 -11.60 13.88
CA ARG A 106 -2.26 -10.32 14.27
C ARG A 106 -2.67 -9.18 13.34
N LEU A 107 -2.64 -9.41 12.02
CA LEU A 107 -3.07 -8.41 11.03
C LEU A 107 -4.56 -8.08 11.16
N MET A 108 -5.40 -9.10 11.40
CA MET A 108 -6.85 -8.93 11.53
C MET A 108 -7.25 -8.30 12.87
N GLN A 109 -6.69 -8.77 14.00
CA GLN A 109 -7.11 -8.32 15.34
C GLN A 109 -6.37 -7.08 15.81
N GLU A 110 -5.03 -7.05 15.67
CA GLU A 110 -4.22 -5.92 16.10
C GLU A 110 -4.17 -4.83 15.02
N GLY A 111 -3.97 -5.23 13.74
CA GLY A 111 -3.94 -4.34 12.58
C GLY A 111 -5.32 -3.83 12.16
N ARG A 112 -6.39 -4.62 12.40
CA ARG A 112 -7.77 -4.38 11.95
C ARG A 112 -7.94 -4.39 10.43
N ALA A 113 -7.10 -5.12 9.70
CA ALA A 113 -7.31 -5.39 8.28
C ALA A 113 -8.61 -6.19 8.06
N GLN A 114 -9.19 -6.10 6.87
CA GLN A 114 -10.36 -6.87 6.48
C GLN A 114 -10.01 -8.09 5.62
N ALA A 115 -8.78 -8.12 5.09
CA ALA A 115 -8.24 -9.22 4.32
C ALA A 115 -6.71 -9.25 4.44
N VAL A 116 -6.12 -10.37 4.04
CA VAL A 116 -4.66 -10.49 3.90
C VAL A 116 -4.27 -10.77 2.44
N LYS A 117 -3.05 -10.36 2.02
CA LYS A 117 -2.48 -10.75 0.73
C LYS A 117 -1.33 -11.75 0.94
N MET A 118 -1.21 -12.72 0.04
CA MET A 118 -0.14 -13.73 0.05
C MET A 118 0.41 -13.89 -1.36
N GLU A 119 1.75 -13.93 -1.47
CA GLU A 119 2.49 -14.14 -2.72
C GLU A 119 2.81 -15.61 -2.91
N GLY A 120 2.56 -16.13 -4.10
CA GLY A 120 2.83 -17.51 -4.48
C GLY A 120 1.66 -18.15 -5.24
N GLY A 121 1.93 -19.31 -5.81
CA GLY A 121 0.99 -20.08 -6.61
C GLY A 121 0.51 -21.35 -5.91
N LEU A 122 0.79 -22.49 -6.54
CA LEU A 122 0.32 -23.80 -6.08
C LEU A 122 0.82 -24.14 -4.67
N GLU A 123 2.03 -23.72 -4.33
CA GLU A 123 2.72 -24.04 -3.08
C GLU A 123 2.05 -23.43 -1.83
N ILE A 124 1.29 -22.34 -2.00
CA ILE A 124 0.58 -21.67 -0.88
C ILE A 124 -0.92 -22.01 -0.81
N CYS A 125 -1.47 -22.75 -1.78
CA CYS A 125 -2.91 -23.02 -1.85
C CYS A 125 -3.47 -23.68 -0.58
N ALA A 126 -2.71 -24.57 0.06
CA ALA A 126 -3.12 -25.19 1.33
C ALA A 126 -3.24 -24.17 2.46
N THR A 127 -2.30 -23.22 2.54
CA THR A 127 -2.32 -22.12 3.51
C THR A 127 -3.50 -21.18 3.23
N VAL A 128 -3.71 -20.80 1.96
CA VAL A 128 -4.85 -19.97 1.53
C VAL A 128 -6.17 -20.62 1.93
N ALA A 129 -6.35 -21.91 1.63
CA ALA A 129 -7.57 -22.64 1.98
C ALA A 129 -7.81 -22.67 3.50
N ALA A 130 -6.77 -22.86 4.31
CA ALA A 130 -6.86 -22.87 5.76
C ALA A 130 -7.26 -21.49 6.32
N VAL A 131 -6.69 -20.41 5.79
CA VAL A 131 -7.00 -19.03 6.20
C VAL A 131 -8.44 -18.67 5.82
N VAL A 132 -8.87 -19.03 4.60
CA VAL A 132 -10.24 -18.82 4.15
C VAL A 132 -11.24 -19.63 4.99
N ALA A 133 -10.92 -20.88 5.31
CA ALA A 133 -11.73 -21.72 6.20
C ALA A 133 -11.84 -21.16 7.63
N ALA A 134 -10.83 -20.39 8.09
CA ALA A 134 -10.88 -19.64 9.35
C ALA A 134 -11.73 -18.35 9.26
N GLY A 135 -12.30 -18.02 8.11
CA GLY A 135 -13.18 -16.87 7.90
C GLY A 135 -12.45 -15.59 7.48
N VAL A 136 -11.19 -15.66 7.06
CA VAL A 136 -10.42 -14.50 6.62
C VAL A 136 -10.33 -14.46 5.10
N PRO A 137 -10.75 -13.36 4.42
CA PRO A 137 -10.56 -13.19 3.00
C PRO A 137 -9.08 -13.12 2.61
N VAL A 138 -8.69 -13.83 1.53
CA VAL A 138 -7.32 -13.82 1.01
C VAL A 138 -7.30 -13.27 -0.40
N LEU A 139 -6.41 -12.31 -0.64
CA LEU A 139 -6.01 -11.83 -1.97
C LEU A 139 -4.74 -12.59 -2.38
N GLY A 140 -4.79 -13.37 -3.45
CA GLY A 140 -3.61 -14.02 -4.02
C GLY A 140 -2.70 -13.02 -4.73
N HIS A 141 -1.44 -13.39 -4.97
CA HIS A 141 -0.53 -12.59 -5.77
C HIS A 141 0.43 -13.50 -6.56
N ILE A 142 0.35 -13.44 -7.88
CA ILE A 142 1.19 -14.20 -8.81
C ILE A 142 1.82 -13.31 -9.88
N GLY A 143 2.65 -13.87 -10.70
CA GLY A 143 3.48 -13.15 -11.66
C GLY A 143 4.86 -12.92 -11.08
N LEU A 144 5.31 -11.67 -11.06
CA LEU A 144 6.45 -11.31 -10.23
C LEU A 144 6.00 -11.29 -8.78
N THR A 145 6.70 -12.01 -7.93
CA THR A 145 6.52 -12.01 -6.47
C THR A 145 7.76 -11.40 -5.84
N PRO A 146 7.72 -10.12 -5.37
CA PRO A 146 8.88 -9.44 -4.79
C PRO A 146 9.53 -10.18 -3.63
N GLN A 147 8.76 -10.92 -2.85
CA GLN A 147 9.28 -11.78 -1.77
C GLN A 147 10.15 -12.93 -2.28
N SER A 148 10.03 -13.32 -3.54
CA SER A 148 10.84 -14.36 -4.19
C SER A 148 11.96 -13.78 -5.06
N VAL A 149 12.31 -12.50 -4.93
CA VAL A 149 13.23 -11.76 -5.80
C VAL A 149 14.59 -12.47 -5.95
N ASN A 150 15.11 -13.06 -4.88
CA ASN A 150 16.38 -13.80 -4.89
C ASN A 150 16.30 -15.08 -5.72
N MET A 151 15.16 -15.76 -5.73
CA MET A 151 14.93 -16.98 -6.50
C MET A 151 14.67 -16.68 -7.97
N ILE A 152 13.92 -15.59 -8.25
CA ILE A 152 13.59 -15.16 -9.61
C ILE A 152 14.81 -14.52 -10.30
N GLY A 153 15.76 -13.99 -9.52
CA GLY A 153 16.95 -13.30 -10.04
C GLY A 153 16.69 -11.90 -10.55
N GLY A 154 15.75 -11.18 -9.92
CA GLY A 154 15.42 -9.78 -10.18
C GLY A 154 14.00 -9.57 -10.75
N TYR A 155 13.69 -8.32 -11.06
CA TYR A 155 12.39 -7.91 -11.57
C TYR A 155 12.24 -8.25 -13.06
N ARG A 156 11.58 -9.35 -13.38
CA ARG A 156 11.39 -9.85 -14.75
C ARG A 156 9.88 -9.93 -15.07
N ILE A 157 9.54 -9.59 -16.33
CA ILE A 157 8.19 -9.77 -16.84
C ILE A 157 7.92 -11.27 -16.99
N GLN A 158 6.77 -11.71 -16.50
CA GLN A 158 6.29 -13.09 -16.49
C GLN A 158 5.30 -13.34 -17.64
N GLY A 159 5.06 -14.59 -17.98
CA GLY A 159 4.12 -14.97 -19.05
C GLY A 159 4.65 -14.70 -20.45
N LYS A 160 5.97 -14.74 -20.68
CA LYS A 160 6.59 -14.47 -21.98
C LYS A 160 6.61 -15.68 -22.92
N ASP A 161 6.51 -16.88 -22.38
CA ASP A 161 6.46 -18.12 -23.16
C ASP A 161 5.26 -18.96 -22.74
N ALA A 162 4.95 -19.98 -23.57
CA ALA A 162 3.76 -20.81 -23.37
C ALA A 162 3.79 -21.59 -22.03
N LYS A 163 4.96 -22.00 -21.57
CA LYS A 163 5.10 -22.75 -20.32
C LYS A 163 4.85 -21.86 -19.12
N ASP A 164 5.41 -20.65 -19.14
CA ASP A 164 5.22 -19.67 -18.07
C ASP A 164 3.77 -19.14 -18.03
N ALA A 165 3.18 -18.90 -19.22
CA ALA A 165 1.77 -18.51 -19.32
C ALA A 165 0.83 -19.60 -18.76
N GLN A 166 1.08 -20.89 -19.07
CA GLN A 166 0.29 -22.01 -18.55
C GLN A 166 0.45 -22.14 -17.04
N ARG A 167 1.68 -22.00 -16.50
CA ARG A 167 1.94 -22.00 -15.06
C ARG A 167 1.11 -20.93 -14.35
N LEU A 168 1.14 -19.69 -14.83
CA LEU A 168 0.35 -18.58 -14.26
C LEU A 168 -1.16 -18.85 -14.30
N MET A 169 -1.66 -19.42 -15.38
CA MET A 169 -3.07 -19.80 -15.49
C MET A 169 -3.46 -20.88 -14.46
N ASP A 170 -2.59 -21.90 -14.30
CA ASP A 170 -2.85 -22.99 -13.35
C ASP A 170 -2.78 -22.48 -11.90
N GLU A 171 -1.81 -21.62 -11.58
CA GLU A 171 -1.70 -20.94 -10.27
C GLU A 171 -2.94 -20.11 -9.96
N ALA A 172 -3.39 -19.29 -10.92
CA ALA A 172 -4.56 -18.44 -10.75
C ALA A 172 -5.81 -19.25 -10.46
N LYS A 173 -6.06 -20.35 -11.21
CA LYS A 173 -7.20 -21.25 -10.99
C LYS A 173 -7.10 -21.98 -9.65
N ALA A 174 -5.90 -22.38 -9.25
CA ALA A 174 -5.69 -23.07 -7.98
C ALA A 174 -5.95 -22.15 -6.78
N LEU A 175 -5.53 -20.88 -6.85
CA LEU A 175 -5.82 -19.88 -5.82
C LEU A 175 -7.33 -19.57 -5.73
N GLU A 176 -8.02 -19.45 -6.86
CA GLU A 176 -9.48 -19.33 -6.86
C GLU A 176 -10.16 -20.54 -6.23
N ALA A 177 -9.73 -21.76 -6.58
CA ALA A 177 -10.23 -23.00 -5.99
C ALA A 177 -9.93 -23.12 -4.49
N ALA A 178 -8.80 -22.54 -4.01
CA ALA A 178 -8.47 -22.45 -2.60
C ALA A 178 -9.30 -21.40 -1.84
N GLY A 179 -10.13 -20.60 -2.54
CA GLY A 179 -11.06 -19.64 -1.96
C GLY A 179 -10.56 -18.21 -1.92
N ALA A 180 -9.49 -17.85 -2.63
CA ALA A 180 -9.07 -16.46 -2.78
C ALA A 180 -10.22 -15.62 -3.34
N PHE A 181 -10.42 -14.39 -2.83
CA PHE A 181 -11.47 -13.50 -3.31
C PHE A 181 -11.06 -12.66 -4.52
N GLY A 182 -9.78 -12.59 -4.81
CA GLY A 182 -9.18 -11.89 -5.94
C GLY A 182 -7.70 -12.24 -6.07
N ILE A 183 -7.06 -11.82 -7.16
CA ILE A 183 -5.65 -12.11 -7.43
C ILE A 183 -4.96 -10.85 -7.98
N VAL A 184 -3.81 -10.49 -7.40
CA VAL A 184 -2.89 -9.51 -7.97
C VAL A 184 -2.06 -10.19 -9.06
N LEU A 185 -1.96 -9.55 -10.22
CA LEU A 185 -1.08 -9.94 -11.33
C LEU A 185 0.02 -8.88 -11.46
N GLU A 186 1.26 -9.22 -11.09
CA GLU A 186 2.37 -8.27 -11.16
C GLU A 186 3.35 -8.64 -12.29
N LEU A 187 3.67 -7.62 -13.13
CA LEU A 187 4.60 -7.74 -14.25
C LEU A 187 4.32 -8.96 -15.15
N VAL A 188 3.05 -9.18 -15.48
CA VAL A 188 2.59 -10.21 -16.40
C VAL A 188 2.33 -9.57 -17.78
N THR A 189 2.58 -10.30 -18.87
CA THR A 189 2.23 -9.82 -20.22
C THR A 189 0.72 -9.59 -20.32
N GLU A 190 0.31 -8.52 -21.03
CA GLU A 190 -1.08 -8.07 -21.11
C GLU A 190 -2.04 -9.17 -21.60
N GLU A 191 -1.60 -9.95 -22.59
CA GLU A 191 -2.41 -11.01 -23.19
C GLU A 191 -2.66 -12.18 -22.23
N VAL A 192 -1.64 -12.52 -21.42
CA VAL A 192 -1.76 -13.58 -20.41
C VAL A 192 -2.64 -13.10 -19.25
N ALA A 193 -2.46 -11.85 -18.82
CA ALA A 193 -3.29 -11.25 -17.78
C ALA A 193 -4.77 -11.16 -18.20
N ASP A 194 -5.06 -10.80 -19.47
CA ASP A 194 -6.40 -10.82 -20.07
C ASP A 194 -7.01 -12.22 -20.05
N ALA A 195 -6.24 -13.23 -20.50
CA ALA A 195 -6.71 -14.62 -20.50
C ALA A 195 -7.01 -15.13 -19.08
N ILE A 196 -6.18 -14.81 -18.09
CA ILE A 196 -6.42 -15.14 -16.68
C ILE A 196 -7.67 -14.42 -16.17
N SER A 197 -7.81 -13.12 -16.43
CA SER A 197 -8.96 -12.33 -15.98
C SER A 197 -10.28 -12.87 -16.50
N LYS A 198 -10.29 -13.32 -17.76
CA LYS A 198 -11.49 -13.95 -18.36
C LYS A 198 -11.79 -15.35 -17.84
N ALA A 199 -10.75 -16.09 -17.44
CA ALA A 199 -10.91 -17.47 -16.96
C ALA A 199 -11.43 -17.56 -15.52
N LEU A 200 -11.22 -16.53 -14.70
CA LEU A 200 -11.59 -16.50 -13.28
C LEU A 200 -12.96 -15.85 -13.05
N SER A 201 -13.66 -16.29 -12.00
CA SER A 201 -14.88 -15.63 -11.51
C SER A 201 -14.60 -14.55 -10.46
N ILE A 202 -13.40 -14.53 -9.89
CA ILE A 202 -12.92 -13.53 -8.92
C ILE A 202 -12.14 -12.40 -9.61
N PRO A 203 -12.11 -11.18 -9.07
CA PRO A 203 -11.42 -10.06 -9.69
C PRO A 203 -9.91 -10.23 -9.75
N THR A 204 -9.30 -9.77 -10.85
CA THR A 204 -7.86 -9.61 -11.01
C THR A 204 -7.49 -8.14 -10.86
N ILE A 205 -6.39 -7.87 -10.13
CA ILE A 205 -5.84 -6.53 -9.91
C ILE A 205 -4.45 -6.46 -10.53
N GLY A 206 -4.28 -5.66 -11.56
CA GLY A 206 -3.02 -5.54 -12.30
C GLY A 206 -2.06 -4.51 -11.69
N ILE A 207 -0.77 -4.84 -11.70
CA ILE A 207 0.32 -3.89 -11.54
C ILE A 207 1.41 -4.23 -12.57
N GLY A 208 1.50 -3.44 -13.63
CA GLY A 208 2.35 -3.78 -14.77
C GLY A 208 1.88 -5.03 -15.53
N ALA A 209 0.57 -5.33 -15.51
CA ALA A 209 -0.05 -6.47 -16.17
C ALA A 209 -1.05 -6.07 -17.28
N GLY A 210 -0.90 -4.86 -17.81
CA GLY A 210 -1.76 -4.34 -18.87
C GLY A 210 -3.12 -3.85 -18.39
N ARG A 211 -3.99 -3.56 -19.35
CA ARG A 211 -5.24 -2.80 -19.15
C ARG A 211 -6.49 -3.68 -18.96
N TYR A 212 -6.39 -4.99 -19.12
CA TYR A 212 -7.54 -5.90 -19.15
C TYR A 212 -7.79 -6.64 -17.83
N CYS A 213 -7.04 -6.33 -16.77
CA CYS A 213 -7.40 -6.74 -15.41
C CYS A 213 -8.67 -6.01 -14.95
N ASP A 214 -9.41 -6.61 -14.02
CA ASP A 214 -10.65 -6.03 -13.45
C ASP A 214 -10.40 -4.83 -12.54
N GLY A 215 -9.14 -4.59 -12.15
CA GLY A 215 -8.71 -3.42 -11.41
C GLY A 215 -7.22 -3.19 -11.56
N GLN A 216 -6.74 -2.09 -10.97
CA GLN A 216 -5.32 -1.70 -10.99
C GLN A 216 -4.87 -1.29 -9.60
N VAL A 217 -3.63 -1.62 -9.25
CA VAL A 217 -2.96 -1.12 -8.04
C VAL A 217 -1.66 -0.42 -8.41
N LEU A 218 -1.35 0.67 -7.71
CA LEU A 218 -0.05 1.32 -7.74
C LEU A 218 0.47 1.56 -6.32
N VAL A 219 1.78 1.65 -6.20
CA VAL A 219 2.43 2.11 -4.97
C VAL A 219 2.22 3.62 -4.83
N TYR A 220 1.75 4.07 -3.66
CA TYR A 220 1.48 5.49 -3.37
C TYR A 220 2.66 6.41 -3.73
N HIS A 221 3.87 5.99 -3.35
CA HIS A 221 5.09 6.74 -3.61
C HIS A 221 5.43 6.82 -5.11
N ASP A 222 5.12 5.77 -5.86
CA ASP A 222 5.31 5.76 -7.32
C ASP A 222 4.27 6.67 -8.02
N LEU A 223 3.01 6.55 -7.64
CA LEU A 223 1.89 7.33 -8.21
C LEU A 223 2.11 8.84 -8.04
N LEU A 224 2.67 9.27 -6.90
CA LEU A 224 2.84 10.67 -6.53
C LEU A 224 4.29 11.18 -6.64
N ARG A 225 5.25 10.37 -7.11
CA ARG A 225 6.69 10.68 -7.07
C ARG A 225 7.17 11.13 -5.69
N TYR A 226 6.70 10.44 -4.66
CA TYR A 226 7.03 10.75 -3.28
C TYR A 226 8.28 10.00 -2.80
N ALA A 227 9.31 9.90 -3.64
CA ALA A 227 10.57 9.26 -3.34
C ALA A 227 11.75 10.12 -3.81
N SER A 228 12.92 9.95 -3.16
CA SER A 228 14.16 10.59 -3.58
C SER A 228 15.35 9.64 -3.34
N PRO A 229 16.08 9.22 -4.38
CA PRO A 229 15.80 9.50 -5.80
C PRO A 229 14.58 8.72 -6.32
N TYR A 230 13.81 9.32 -7.19
CA TYR A 230 12.72 8.62 -7.89
C TYR A 230 13.28 7.86 -9.10
N ARG A 231 12.89 6.59 -9.23
CA ARG A 231 13.22 5.76 -10.40
C ARG A 231 11.96 5.51 -11.22
N GLU A 232 11.95 5.95 -12.46
CA GLU A 232 10.83 5.70 -13.36
C GLU A 232 10.65 4.21 -13.65
N LYS A 233 9.39 3.76 -13.55
CA LYS A 233 8.96 2.42 -13.92
C LYS A 233 8.01 2.53 -15.11
N ARG A 234 8.27 1.80 -16.19
CA ARG A 234 7.51 1.90 -17.45
C ARG A 234 5.99 1.77 -17.27
N PHE A 235 5.55 0.95 -16.31
CA PHE A 235 4.13 0.68 -16.07
C PHE A 235 3.47 1.68 -15.11
N VAL A 236 4.23 2.61 -14.52
CA VAL A 236 3.72 3.61 -13.59
C VAL A 236 3.40 4.89 -14.35
N LYS A 237 2.16 5.33 -14.25
CA LYS A 237 1.77 6.70 -14.60
C LYS A 237 1.84 7.56 -13.34
N THR A 238 2.63 8.62 -13.40
CA THR A 238 2.74 9.62 -12.34
C THR A 238 1.61 10.64 -12.45
N TYR A 239 0.95 10.95 -11.35
CA TYR A 239 -0.18 11.90 -11.30
C TYR A 239 0.18 13.21 -10.59
N ALA A 240 1.24 13.23 -9.79
CA ALA A 240 1.76 14.42 -9.12
C ALA A 240 3.26 14.27 -8.84
N ASP A 241 3.95 15.37 -8.54
CA ASP A 241 5.37 15.40 -8.17
C ASP A 241 5.53 15.99 -6.76
N ILE A 242 5.00 15.24 -5.78
CA ILE A 242 4.95 15.66 -4.39
C ILE A 242 6.36 15.73 -3.77
N GLY A 243 7.28 14.86 -4.18
CA GLY A 243 8.65 14.87 -3.68
C GLY A 243 9.38 16.19 -3.96
N ASN A 244 9.19 16.77 -5.14
CA ASN A 244 9.73 18.10 -5.47
C ASN A 244 9.05 19.21 -4.66
N GLN A 245 7.71 19.20 -4.56
CA GLN A 245 6.98 20.19 -3.79
C GLN A 245 7.39 20.21 -2.31
N ILE A 246 7.58 19.03 -1.71
CA ILE A 246 8.07 18.92 -0.33
C ILE A 246 9.47 19.52 -0.20
N ARG A 247 10.39 19.20 -1.13
CA ARG A 247 11.75 19.73 -1.12
C ARG A 247 11.77 21.25 -1.26
N GLU A 248 10.99 21.81 -2.16
CA GLU A 248 10.84 23.24 -2.37
C GLU A 248 10.31 23.93 -1.11
N GLY A 249 9.24 23.41 -0.49
CA GLY A 249 8.69 23.95 0.74
C GLY A 249 9.70 23.93 1.90
N ILE A 250 10.42 22.82 2.08
CA ILE A 250 11.46 22.71 3.09
C ILE A 250 12.62 23.69 2.82
N SER A 251 13.02 23.84 1.55
CA SER A 251 14.10 24.76 1.16
C SER A 251 13.72 26.23 1.44
N GLN A 252 12.48 26.59 1.15
CA GLN A 252 11.97 27.93 1.45
C GLN A 252 11.95 28.20 2.95
N TYR A 253 11.45 27.25 3.75
CA TYR A 253 11.49 27.38 5.22
C TYR A 253 12.92 27.55 5.75
N VAL A 254 13.87 26.76 5.25
CA VAL A 254 15.29 26.88 5.64
C VAL A 254 15.86 28.28 5.32
N LEU A 255 15.51 28.82 4.13
CA LEU A 255 15.93 30.14 3.72
C LEU A 255 15.39 31.24 4.65
N GLU A 256 14.10 31.24 4.86
CA GLU A 256 13.40 32.23 5.70
C GLU A 256 13.89 32.24 7.16
N VAL A 257 14.15 31.05 7.74
CA VAL A 257 14.74 30.96 9.08
C VAL A 257 16.14 31.56 9.12
N LYS A 258 16.96 31.30 8.09
CA LYS A 258 18.34 31.84 8.02
C LYS A 258 18.37 33.34 7.78
N GLU A 259 17.42 33.86 7.02
CA GLU A 259 17.28 35.29 6.75
C GLU A 259 16.52 36.03 7.87
N ARG A 260 15.98 35.30 8.87
CA ARG A 260 15.14 35.83 9.95
C ARG A 260 13.85 36.50 9.46
N SER A 261 13.36 36.10 8.31
CA SER A 261 12.06 36.52 7.78
C SER A 261 10.90 35.64 8.28
N PHE A 262 11.20 34.46 8.83
CA PHE A 262 10.28 33.64 9.60
C PHE A 262 10.83 33.42 11.03
N PRO A 263 9.99 33.53 12.11
CA PRO A 263 8.59 33.95 12.09
C PRO A 263 8.44 35.45 11.82
N ASP A 264 7.39 35.85 11.11
CA ASP A 264 6.95 37.22 10.96
C ASP A 264 5.96 37.62 12.07
N GLU A 265 5.44 38.86 12.03
CA GLU A 265 4.51 39.39 13.03
C GLU A 265 3.23 38.56 13.20
N SER A 266 2.80 37.84 12.17
CA SER A 266 1.60 36.99 12.22
C SER A 266 1.82 35.65 12.91
N HIS A 267 3.09 35.27 13.13
CA HIS A 267 3.49 33.99 13.69
C HIS A 267 4.06 34.11 15.12
N VAL A 268 3.93 35.28 15.78
CA VAL A 268 4.48 35.50 17.11
C VAL A 268 3.39 35.76 18.14
N PHE A 269 3.70 35.48 19.38
CA PHE A 269 2.88 35.84 20.54
C PHE A 269 3.61 36.93 21.31
N THR A 270 2.90 38.01 21.66
CA THR A 270 3.44 39.13 22.42
C THR A 270 3.02 39.01 23.88
N ALA A 271 3.88 39.44 24.78
CA ALA A 271 3.58 39.58 26.18
C ALA A 271 3.19 41.01 26.48
N ASP A 272 2.35 41.22 27.52
CA ASP A 272 2.08 42.54 28.05
C ASP A 272 3.37 43.21 28.63
N GLU A 273 3.42 44.52 28.55
CA GLU A 273 4.59 45.30 28.99
C GLU A 273 4.95 45.04 30.47
N SER A 274 3.94 44.79 31.32
CA SER A 274 4.09 44.45 32.75
C SER A 274 4.84 43.12 32.97
N VAL A 275 4.73 42.18 32.05
CA VAL A 275 5.45 40.90 32.10
C VAL A 275 6.94 41.13 31.80
N LEU A 276 7.24 41.97 30.84
CA LEU A 276 8.65 42.33 30.49
C LEU A 276 9.29 43.11 31.64
N GLU A 277 8.56 44.05 32.25
CA GLU A 277 9.02 44.77 33.42
C GLU A 277 9.36 43.85 34.61
N SER A 278 8.58 42.82 34.82
CA SER A 278 8.79 41.81 35.88
C SER A 278 10.04 40.96 35.65
N LEU A 279 10.37 40.69 34.39
CA LEU A 279 11.51 39.85 34.01
C LEU A 279 12.84 40.60 33.99
N TYR A 280 12.83 41.81 33.51
CA TYR A 280 14.05 42.62 33.36
C TYR A 280 14.25 43.65 34.46
N GLY A 281 13.30 43.74 35.41
CA GLY A 281 13.28 44.78 36.47
C GLY A 281 13.03 46.16 35.88
N ALA A 282 12.81 47.14 36.73
CA ALA A 282 12.76 48.54 36.34
C ALA A 282 14.15 49.10 35.95
N ALA A 283 15.07 48.26 35.52
CA ALA A 283 16.42 48.62 35.14
C ALA A 283 16.43 49.25 33.75
N GLU A 284 16.95 50.45 33.70
CA GLU A 284 17.30 51.27 32.55
C GLU A 284 16.25 52.30 32.03
N LYS A 285 15.54 52.97 32.92
CA LYS A 285 15.23 54.37 32.70
C LYS A 285 16.38 55.26 33.19
N GLY A 286 17.59 55.02 32.70
CA GLY A 286 18.72 55.75 33.20
C GLY A 286 20.03 55.57 32.49
N ALA A 287 20.05 55.58 31.17
CA ALA A 287 21.26 55.84 30.38
C ALA A 287 20.92 56.84 29.28
N LYS A 288 20.98 58.13 29.63
CA LYS A 288 21.13 59.19 28.64
C LYS A 288 22.54 59.23 28.12
#